data_afb284372ce4b9879b964bfeca4b15be
#
_entry.id   afb284372ce4b9879b964bfeca4b15be
#
_cell.length_a   1.000
_cell.length_b   1.000
_cell.length_c   1.000
_cell.angle_alpha   90.00
_cell.angle_beta   90.00
_cell.angle_gamma   90.00
#
_symmetry.space_group_name_H-M   'P 1'
#
loop_
_entity.id
_entity.type
_entity.pdbx_description
1 polymer ?
#
loop_
_entity_poly.entity_id
_entity_poly.type
_entity_poly.pdbx_seq_one_letter_code
_entity_poly.pdbx_strand_id
1 'polypeptide(L)'
;YIKFTFNSKEIKNSNVYIVTAPTPVDKKNKPDLTYIKNASKIVGKYLTKDNFVIYESTVYPGLTQSICKPILEKNSKLICSDQNIKGHVDYFHLAYSPERINPGDKKHTLEKINKIVASDNIQVSKFVKKLYKEIIKANVVVAKNIKTAEAAKVIENTQRDINIALINELSIIFNKLDIDTEAVLKAAETKWNFLPFRPGLVG
;
A
#
# COMPACT_ATOMS: atom_id res chain seq x y z
N TYR A 1 -10.46 -19.60 12.27
CA TYR A 1 -9.90 -19.15 13.56
C TYR A 1 -8.72 -18.22 13.31
N ILE A 2 -8.64 -17.11 14.07
CA ILE A 2 -7.47 -16.21 14.07
C ILE A 2 -6.57 -16.65 15.22
N LYS A 3 -5.26 -16.77 14.95
CA LYS A 3 -4.23 -17.05 15.94
C LYS A 3 -3.21 -15.92 15.94
N PHE A 4 -2.97 -15.33 17.09
CA PHE A 4 -1.88 -14.36 17.31
C PHE A 4 -0.65 -15.08 17.85
N THR A 5 0.52 -14.77 17.30
CA THR A 5 1.78 -15.38 17.73
C THR A 5 2.95 -14.43 17.56
N PHE A 6 3.95 -14.54 18.44
CA PHE A 6 5.26 -13.91 18.29
C PHE A 6 6.32 -14.90 17.77
N ASN A 7 5.95 -16.18 17.61
CA ASN A 7 6.86 -17.21 17.13
C ASN A 7 6.78 -17.33 15.61
N SER A 8 7.78 -16.81 14.91
CA SER A 8 7.84 -16.86 13.45
C SER A 8 7.82 -18.28 12.85
N LYS A 9 8.14 -19.32 13.63
CA LYS A 9 8.07 -20.71 13.15
C LYS A 9 6.62 -21.15 12.80
N GLU A 10 5.64 -20.51 13.43
CA GLU A 10 4.23 -20.87 13.23
C GLU A 10 3.66 -20.48 11.87
N ILE A 11 4.35 -19.57 11.14
CA ILE A 11 3.95 -19.20 9.78
C ILE A 11 4.44 -20.21 8.72
N LYS A 12 5.24 -21.24 9.10
CA LYS A 12 5.91 -22.15 8.16
C LYS A 12 4.98 -22.84 7.16
N ASN A 13 3.74 -23.13 7.56
CA ASN A 13 2.79 -23.86 6.73
C ASN A 13 1.80 -22.92 6.00
N SER A 14 2.07 -21.63 5.95
CA SER A 14 1.25 -20.69 5.24
C SER A 14 1.50 -20.75 3.74
N ASN A 15 0.45 -20.61 2.94
CA ASN A 15 0.55 -20.50 1.47
C ASN A 15 0.57 -19.04 1.00
N VAL A 16 -0.01 -18.12 1.80
CA VAL A 16 -0.09 -16.71 1.52
C VAL A 16 0.45 -15.92 2.70
N TYR A 17 1.42 -15.07 2.46
CA TYR A 17 2.02 -14.15 3.42
C TYR A 17 1.61 -12.72 3.06
N ILE A 18 0.95 -12.01 3.97
CA ILE A 18 0.62 -10.60 3.79
C ILE A 18 1.52 -9.78 4.73
N VAL A 19 2.34 -8.91 4.15
CA VAL A 19 3.31 -8.08 4.88
C VAL A 19 2.73 -6.68 5.05
N THR A 20 2.44 -6.31 6.30
CA THR A 20 1.88 -5.02 6.71
C THR A 20 2.82 -4.24 7.62
N ALA A 21 4.13 -4.44 7.46
CA ALA A 21 5.15 -3.79 8.29
C ALA A 21 5.10 -2.26 8.15
N PRO A 22 5.29 -1.50 9.24
CA PRO A 22 5.37 -0.05 9.17
C PRO A 22 6.60 0.41 8.37
N THR A 23 6.47 1.56 7.72
CA THR A 23 7.54 2.21 6.95
C THR A 23 7.67 3.67 7.36
N PRO A 24 8.13 3.95 8.60
CA PRO A 24 8.30 5.30 9.10
C PRO A 24 9.43 6.03 8.37
N VAL A 25 9.57 7.32 8.62
CA VAL A 25 10.72 8.12 8.19
C VAL A 25 11.69 8.32 9.34
N ASP A 26 12.96 8.42 9.03
CA ASP A 26 14.01 8.77 10.00
C ASP A 26 14.01 10.29 10.29
N LYS A 27 14.92 10.72 11.17
CA LYS A 27 15.10 12.14 11.54
C LYS A 27 15.50 13.06 10.35
N LYS A 28 15.89 12.48 9.22
CA LYS A 28 16.27 13.19 7.99
C LYS A 28 15.18 13.07 6.91
N ASN A 29 13.96 12.67 7.29
CA ASN A 29 12.82 12.42 6.40
C ASN A 29 13.10 11.37 5.31
N LYS A 30 14.02 10.41 5.57
CA LYS A 30 14.26 9.27 4.69
C LYS A 30 13.48 8.07 5.17
N PRO A 31 12.92 7.23 4.26
CA PRO A 31 12.20 6.01 4.63
C PRO A 31 13.08 5.07 5.46
N ASP A 32 12.61 4.69 6.66
CA ASP A 32 13.23 3.62 7.45
C ASP A 32 12.69 2.27 6.98
N LEU A 33 13.53 1.52 6.30
CA LEU A 33 13.19 0.23 5.73
C LEU A 33 13.49 -0.95 6.65
N THR A 34 13.88 -0.71 7.89
CA THR A 34 14.32 -1.75 8.83
C THR A 34 13.24 -2.79 9.04
N TYR A 35 12.00 -2.36 9.29
CA TYR A 35 10.88 -3.26 9.58
C TYR A 35 10.50 -4.12 8.37
N ILE A 36 10.35 -3.52 7.20
CA ILE A 36 9.96 -4.25 5.99
C ILE A 36 11.05 -5.22 5.52
N LYS A 37 12.33 -4.84 5.67
CA LYS A 37 13.47 -5.73 5.40
C LYS A 37 13.49 -6.92 6.35
N ASN A 38 13.24 -6.70 7.64
CA ASN A 38 13.18 -7.78 8.63
C ASN A 38 11.98 -8.70 8.39
N ALA A 39 10.80 -8.17 8.10
CA ALA A 39 9.64 -8.96 7.72
C ALA A 39 9.94 -9.82 6.48
N SER A 40 10.57 -9.24 5.44
CA SER A 40 10.97 -9.98 4.24
C SER A 40 11.98 -11.10 4.54
N LYS A 41 12.95 -10.88 5.45
CA LYS A 41 13.88 -11.93 5.90
C LYS A 41 13.16 -13.07 6.62
N ILE A 42 12.21 -12.74 7.51
CA ILE A 42 11.42 -13.73 8.25
C ILE A 42 10.58 -14.56 7.28
N VAL A 43 9.80 -13.92 6.43
CA VAL A 43 8.98 -14.59 5.42
C VAL A 43 9.85 -15.47 4.51
N GLY A 44 10.96 -14.92 3.98
CA GLY A 44 11.87 -15.66 3.10
C GLY A 44 12.40 -16.96 3.67
N LYS A 45 12.58 -17.07 5.01
CA LYS A 45 13.02 -18.32 5.67
C LYS A 45 11.98 -19.45 5.59
N TYR A 46 10.71 -19.12 5.43
CA TYR A 46 9.60 -20.07 5.47
C TYR A 46 8.90 -20.24 4.13
N LEU A 47 9.31 -19.47 3.10
CA LEU A 47 8.77 -19.62 1.76
C LEU A 47 9.08 -21.00 1.20
N THR A 48 8.06 -21.60 0.63
CA THR A 48 8.15 -22.81 -0.18
C THR A 48 7.62 -22.55 -1.58
N LYS A 49 7.78 -23.49 -2.47
CA LYS A 49 7.28 -23.43 -3.85
C LYS A 49 5.80 -23.06 -3.89
N ASP A 50 5.45 -22.21 -4.85
CA ASP A 50 4.09 -21.73 -5.13
C ASP A 50 3.45 -20.87 -4.01
N ASN A 51 4.21 -20.48 -2.98
CA ASN A 51 3.72 -19.54 -1.99
C ASN A 51 3.58 -18.11 -2.55
N PHE A 52 2.64 -17.36 -1.98
CA PHE A 52 2.39 -15.96 -2.34
C PHE A 52 2.88 -15.01 -1.25
N VAL A 53 3.56 -13.94 -1.64
CA VAL A 53 3.92 -12.83 -0.76
C VAL A 53 3.28 -11.56 -1.28
N ILE A 54 2.42 -10.93 -0.47
CA ILE A 54 1.70 -9.71 -0.81
C ILE A 54 2.14 -8.62 0.15
N TYR A 55 2.72 -7.54 -0.38
CA TYR A 55 3.06 -6.37 0.43
C TYR A 55 1.89 -5.38 0.42
N GLU A 56 1.48 -4.94 1.61
CA GLU A 56 0.47 -3.88 1.80
C GLU A 56 1.06 -2.59 2.37
N SER A 57 2.31 -2.63 2.85
CA SER A 57 3.00 -1.46 3.39
C SER A 57 3.12 -0.34 2.37
N THR A 58 2.95 0.91 2.81
CA THR A 58 3.18 2.08 1.94
C THR A 58 4.68 2.22 1.68
N VAL A 59 5.07 2.20 0.41
CA VAL A 59 6.47 2.26 -0.02
C VAL A 59 6.63 3.14 -1.25
N TYR A 60 7.85 3.63 -1.50
CA TYR A 60 8.14 4.35 -2.73
C TYR A 60 8.17 3.41 -3.95
N PRO A 61 7.89 3.93 -5.16
CA PRO A 61 7.82 3.11 -6.37
C PRO A 61 9.10 2.32 -6.66
N GLY A 62 8.96 1.00 -6.82
CA GLY A 62 10.05 0.08 -7.11
C GLY A 62 10.67 -0.59 -5.89
N LEU A 63 10.30 -0.22 -4.64
CA LEU A 63 10.87 -0.79 -3.43
C LEU A 63 10.63 -2.31 -3.34
N THR A 64 9.41 -2.76 -3.59
CA THR A 64 9.07 -4.19 -3.50
C THR A 64 9.97 -5.03 -4.40
N GLN A 65 10.24 -4.56 -5.62
CA GLN A 65 11.08 -5.27 -6.59
C GLN A 65 12.58 -5.14 -6.29
N SER A 66 13.05 -3.94 -5.94
CA SER A 66 14.49 -3.67 -5.79
C SER A 66 15.05 -4.05 -4.42
N ILE A 67 14.22 -4.10 -3.37
CA ILE A 67 14.64 -4.37 -2.00
C ILE A 67 14.03 -5.66 -1.45
N CYS A 68 12.68 -5.78 -1.49
CA CYS A 68 12.01 -6.91 -0.84
C CYS A 68 12.23 -8.22 -1.61
N LYS A 69 12.06 -8.21 -2.94
CA LYS A 69 12.27 -9.38 -3.79
C LYS A 69 13.65 -10.02 -3.59
N PRO A 70 14.79 -9.31 -3.70
CA PRO A 70 16.11 -9.90 -3.47
C PRO A 70 16.30 -10.50 -2.08
N ILE A 71 15.68 -9.90 -1.04
CA ILE A 71 15.73 -10.42 0.32
C ILE A 71 14.96 -11.75 0.42
N LEU A 72 13.79 -11.84 -0.19
CA LEU A 72 12.99 -13.06 -0.24
C LEU A 72 13.76 -14.18 -0.97
N GLU A 73 14.27 -13.91 -2.17
CA GLU A 73 15.05 -14.85 -2.98
C GLU A 73 16.31 -15.37 -2.25
N LYS A 74 17.06 -14.45 -1.62
CA LYS A 74 18.25 -14.81 -0.84
C LYS A 74 17.94 -15.76 0.32
N ASN A 75 16.83 -15.53 1.04
CA ASN A 75 16.51 -16.30 2.24
C ASN A 75 15.76 -17.60 1.95
N SER A 76 14.96 -17.65 0.89
CA SER A 76 14.20 -18.84 0.50
C SER A 76 14.99 -19.79 -0.42
N LYS A 77 15.97 -19.26 -1.16
CA LYS A 77 16.64 -19.92 -2.29
C LYS A 77 15.71 -20.19 -3.48
N LEU A 78 14.53 -19.61 -3.49
CA LEU A 78 13.56 -19.65 -4.59
C LEU A 78 13.74 -18.40 -5.46
N ILE A 79 13.19 -18.46 -6.68
CA ILE A 79 13.15 -17.33 -7.61
C ILE A 79 11.72 -16.76 -7.62
N CYS A 80 11.58 -15.45 -7.77
CA CYS A 80 10.27 -14.83 -7.93
C CYS A 80 9.70 -15.17 -9.32
N SER A 81 8.43 -15.60 -9.40
CA SER A 81 7.73 -15.87 -10.66
C SER A 81 7.41 -14.57 -11.39
N ASP A 82 8.36 -14.02 -12.12
CA ASP A 82 8.08 -12.99 -13.11
C ASP A 82 7.81 -13.59 -14.50
N GLN A 83 7.49 -12.76 -15.49
CA GLN A 83 7.06 -13.23 -16.82
C GLN A 83 8.17 -13.96 -17.63
N ASN A 84 9.40 -13.97 -17.14
CA ASN A 84 10.58 -14.43 -17.90
C ASN A 84 11.17 -15.76 -17.43
N ILE A 85 10.50 -16.47 -16.51
CA ILE A 85 11.02 -17.77 -16.03
C ILE A 85 10.83 -18.84 -17.10
N LYS A 86 11.96 -19.33 -17.63
CA LYS A 86 12.01 -20.52 -18.50
C LYS A 86 12.65 -21.67 -17.73
N GLY A 87 12.02 -22.85 -17.76
CA GLY A 87 12.55 -24.09 -17.16
C GLY A 87 11.88 -24.50 -15.84
N HIS A 88 12.27 -25.65 -15.32
CA HIS A 88 11.79 -26.20 -14.04
C HIS A 88 12.56 -25.58 -12.87
N VAL A 89 12.17 -24.38 -12.46
CA VAL A 89 12.75 -23.70 -11.29
C VAL A 89 11.66 -23.56 -10.23
N ASP A 90 11.99 -23.86 -8.98
CA ASP A 90 11.10 -23.59 -7.87
C ASP A 90 10.97 -22.09 -7.66
N TYR A 91 9.75 -21.59 -7.60
CA TYR A 91 9.45 -20.17 -7.53
C TYR A 91 8.39 -19.86 -6.47
N PHE A 92 8.38 -18.62 -6.02
CA PHE A 92 7.31 -18.01 -5.25
C PHE A 92 6.67 -16.86 -6.04
N HIS A 93 5.50 -16.41 -5.59
CA HIS A 93 4.72 -15.34 -6.23
C HIS A 93 4.79 -14.06 -5.43
N LEU A 94 5.02 -12.93 -6.10
CA LEU A 94 5.11 -11.61 -5.50
C LEU A 94 3.99 -10.70 -5.99
N ALA A 95 3.35 -10.01 -5.05
CA ALA A 95 2.31 -9.03 -5.34
C ALA A 95 2.39 -7.83 -4.39
N TYR A 96 1.70 -6.77 -4.76
CA TYR A 96 1.53 -5.57 -3.97
C TYR A 96 0.07 -5.14 -3.96
N SER A 97 -0.42 -4.69 -2.81
CA SER A 97 -1.81 -4.25 -2.65
C SER A 97 -1.89 -3.18 -1.55
N PRO A 98 -1.78 -1.88 -1.88
CA PRO A 98 -1.68 -0.83 -0.88
C PRO A 98 -2.91 -0.75 0.03
N GLU A 99 -2.65 -0.43 1.31
CA GLU A 99 -3.69 -0.07 2.27
C GLU A 99 -4.25 1.32 1.96
N ARG A 100 -5.58 1.44 1.95
CA ARG A 100 -6.31 2.66 1.56
C ARG A 100 -7.37 3.09 2.59
N ILE A 101 -7.41 2.45 3.77
CA ILE A 101 -8.35 2.81 4.84
C ILE A 101 -7.88 4.08 5.54
N ASN A 102 -8.82 4.98 5.85
CA ASN A 102 -8.57 6.08 6.76
C ASN A 102 -8.95 5.65 8.18
N PRO A 103 -8.01 5.61 9.13
CA PRO A 103 -8.32 5.26 10.51
C PRO A 103 -9.46 6.12 11.07
N GLY A 104 -10.45 5.47 11.67
CA GLY A 104 -11.62 6.15 12.24
C GLY A 104 -12.78 6.42 11.26
N ASP A 105 -12.61 6.22 9.96
CA ASP A 105 -13.70 6.34 8.99
C ASP A 105 -14.63 5.13 9.04
N LYS A 106 -15.81 5.32 9.60
CA LYS A 106 -16.85 4.29 9.72
C LYS A 106 -17.67 4.08 8.44
N LYS A 107 -17.61 5.03 7.51
CA LYS A 107 -18.37 5.01 6.26
C LYS A 107 -17.64 4.25 5.16
N HIS A 108 -16.32 4.49 5.02
CA HIS A 108 -15.47 3.90 4.01
C HIS A 108 -14.65 2.73 4.58
N THR A 109 -15.35 1.66 4.97
CA THR A 109 -14.73 0.45 5.53
C THR A 109 -13.97 -0.34 4.47
N LEU A 110 -13.11 -1.28 4.89
CA LEU A 110 -12.33 -2.15 3.99
C LEU A 110 -13.17 -2.78 2.87
N GLU A 111 -14.35 -3.28 3.19
CA GLU A 111 -15.24 -3.94 2.22
C GLU A 111 -15.78 -2.99 1.15
N LYS A 112 -15.95 -1.70 1.48
CA LYS A 112 -16.65 -0.69 0.68
C LYS A 112 -15.72 0.16 -0.18
N ILE A 113 -14.42 0.13 0.05
CA ILE A 113 -13.45 0.90 -0.74
C ILE A 113 -12.83 0.06 -1.85
N ASN A 114 -12.54 0.68 -2.99
CA ASN A 114 -11.84 0.00 -4.08
C ASN A 114 -10.43 -0.38 -3.63
N LYS A 115 -10.04 -1.63 -3.83
CA LYS A 115 -8.69 -2.13 -3.57
C LYS A 115 -7.88 -2.19 -4.87
N ILE A 116 -6.60 -1.86 -4.80
CA ILE A 116 -5.66 -2.02 -5.91
C ILE A 116 -4.83 -3.27 -5.63
N VAL A 117 -4.60 -4.09 -6.65
CA VAL A 117 -3.70 -5.23 -6.61
C VAL A 117 -2.78 -5.19 -7.82
N ALA A 118 -1.55 -5.63 -7.66
CA ALA A 118 -0.58 -5.70 -8.75
C ALA A 118 0.42 -6.84 -8.54
N SER A 119 0.86 -7.41 -9.64
CA SER A 119 2.04 -8.26 -9.74
C SER A 119 2.64 -8.06 -11.13
N ASP A 120 3.93 -8.37 -11.29
CA ASP A 120 4.57 -8.39 -12.61
C ASP A 120 4.20 -9.64 -13.41
N ASN A 121 3.55 -10.61 -12.75
CA ASN A 121 2.93 -11.78 -13.37
C ASN A 121 1.40 -11.63 -13.37
N ILE A 122 0.80 -11.64 -14.57
CA ILE A 122 -0.65 -11.45 -14.74
C ILE A 122 -1.49 -12.54 -14.07
N GLN A 123 -1.02 -13.78 -14.01
CA GLN A 123 -1.74 -14.87 -13.35
C GLN A 123 -1.76 -14.68 -11.83
N VAL A 124 -0.64 -14.20 -11.27
CA VAL A 124 -0.54 -13.81 -9.86
C VAL A 124 -1.50 -12.66 -9.56
N SER A 125 -1.54 -11.62 -10.41
CA SER A 125 -2.49 -10.52 -10.26
C SER A 125 -3.96 -10.99 -10.26
N LYS A 126 -4.30 -11.95 -11.14
CA LYS A 126 -5.65 -12.55 -11.18
C LYS A 126 -5.98 -13.33 -9.91
N PHE A 127 -5.04 -14.12 -9.40
CA PHE A 127 -5.20 -14.85 -8.15
C PHE A 127 -5.41 -13.90 -6.97
N VAL A 128 -4.55 -12.90 -6.81
CA VAL A 128 -4.63 -11.91 -5.72
C VAL A 128 -5.93 -11.10 -5.82
N LYS A 129 -6.36 -10.73 -7.03
CA LYS A 129 -7.67 -10.12 -7.25
C LYS A 129 -8.81 -11.01 -6.72
N LYS A 130 -8.79 -12.32 -7.04
CA LYS A 130 -9.81 -13.26 -6.56
C LYS A 130 -9.78 -13.37 -5.03
N LEU A 131 -8.60 -13.49 -4.44
CA LEU A 131 -8.42 -13.56 -2.98
C LEU A 131 -9.07 -12.36 -2.27
N TYR A 132 -8.78 -11.14 -2.71
CA TYR A 132 -9.39 -9.95 -2.09
C TYR A 132 -10.88 -9.79 -2.39
N LYS A 133 -11.36 -10.32 -3.51
CA LYS A 133 -12.80 -10.28 -3.83
C LYS A 133 -13.67 -11.10 -2.86
N GLU A 134 -13.10 -12.05 -2.11
CA GLU A 134 -13.83 -12.78 -1.07
C GLU A 134 -14.30 -11.86 0.08
N ILE A 135 -13.59 -10.73 0.31
CA ILE A 135 -13.90 -9.79 1.39
C ILE A 135 -14.27 -8.39 0.89
N ILE A 136 -13.78 -7.96 -0.27
CA ILE A 136 -14.04 -6.63 -0.84
C ILE A 136 -15.31 -6.65 -1.68
N LYS A 137 -16.37 -5.98 -1.22
CA LYS A 137 -17.62 -5.81 -1.96
C LYS A 137 -17.51 -4.77 -3.08
N ALA A 138 -16.66 -3.75 -2.89
CA ALA A 138 -16.30 -2.77 -3.91
C ALA A 138 -15.43 -3.38 -5.02
N ASN A 139 -14.87 -2.57 -5.91
CA ASN A 139 -14.03 -3.07 -7.00
C ASN A 139 -12.62 -3.42 -6.53
N VAL A 140 -12.07 -4.52 -7.06
CA VAL A 140 -10.63 -4.83 -6.98
C VAL A 140 -10.02 -4.57 -8.35
N VAL A 141 -9.22 -3.51 -8.44
CA VAL A 141 -8.61 -3.01 -9.68
C VAL A 141 -7.21 -3.62 -9.81
N VAL A 142 -6.91 -4.21 -10.97
CA VAL A 142 -5.56 -4.72 -11.26
C VAL A 142 -4.76 -3.59 -11.90
N ALA A 143 -3.70 -3.13 -11.23
CA ALA A 143 -2.75 -2.18 -11.83
C ALA A 143 -1.79 -2.91 -12.78
N LYS A 144 -1.17 -2.15 -13.69
CA LYS A 144 -0.31 -2.68 -14.76
C LYS A 144 0.86 -3.52 -14.21
N ASN A 145 1.47 -3.09 -13.12
CA ASN A 145 2.58 -3.75 -12.42
C ASN A 145 2.68 -3.24 -10.97
N ILE A 146 3.57 -3.86 -10.18
CA ILE A 146 3.82 -3.49 -8.79
C ILE A 146 4.18 -2.01 -8.66
N LYS A 147 5.14 -1.53 -9.45
CA LYS A 147 5.63 -0.14 -9.41
C LYS A 147 4.52 0.89 -9.66
N THR A 148 3.56 0.59 -10.54
CA THR A 148 2.39 1.44 -10.79
C THR A 148 1.47 1.51 -9.57
N ALA A 149 1.24 0.39 -8.88
CA ALA A 149 0.39 0.37 -7.68
C ALA A 149 1.04 1.08 -6.50
N GLU A 150 2.37 0.96 -6.33
CA GLU A 150 3.14 1.72 -5.34
C GLU A 150 3.05 3.23 -5.61
N ALA A 151 3.24 3.65 -6.87
CA ALA A 151 3.14 5.05 -7.27
C ALA A 151 1.74 5.63 -7.03
N ALA A 152 0.69 4.86 -7.32
CA ALA A 152 -0.70 5.29 -7.07
C ALA A 152 -0.92 5.63 -5.59
N LYS A 153 -0.41 4.80 -4.65
CA LYS A 153 -0.51 5.07 -3.22
C LYS A 153 0.21 6.35 -2.81
N VAL A 154 1.40 6.59 -3.35
CA VAL A 154 2.17 7.82 -3.08
C VAL A 154 1.42 9.05 -3.56
N ILE A 155 0.90 9.03 -4.79
CA ILE A 155 0.15 10.16 -5.37
C ILE A 155 -1.13 10.45 -4.58
N GLU A 156 -1.87 9.43 -4.16
CA GLU A 156 -3.08 9.62 -3.34
C GLU A 156 -2.77 10.37 -2.02
N ASN A 157 -1.69 9.99 -1.35
CA ASN A 157 -1.28 10.64 -0.10
C ASN A 157 -0.75 12.05 -0.35
N THR A 158 0.14 12.22 -1.32
CA THR A 158 0.75 13.52 -1.66
C THR A 158 -0.30 14.54 -2.11
N GLN A 159 -1.25 14.15 -2.95
CA GLN A 159 -2.33 15.02 -3.42
C GLN A 159 -3.17 15.53 -2.24
N ARG A 160 -3.54 14.64 -1.30
CA ARG A 160 -4.29 15.03 -0.10
C ARG A 160 -3.48 16.01 0.78
N ASP A 161 -2.21 15.70 1.03
CA ASP A 161 -1.31 16.50 1.86
C ASP A 161 -1.15 17.92 1.30
N ILE A 162 -0.82 18.06 0.02
CA ILE A 162 -0.65 19.35 -0.65
C ILE A 162 -1.93 20.18 -0.60
N ASN A 163 -3.09 19.58 -0.84
CA ASN A 163 -4.36 20.32 -0.83
C ASN A 163 -4.75 20.78 0.58
N ILE A 164 -4.52 19.96 1.61
CA ILE A 164 -4.77 20.36 3.00
C ILE A 164 -3.79 21.46 3.40
N ALA A 165 -2.51 21.35 3.05
CA ALA A 165 -1.50 22.37 3.31
C ALA A 165 -1.87 23.71 2.66
N LEU A 166 -2.31 23.70 1.39
CA LEU A 166 -2.80 24.89 0.70
C LEU A 166 -3.94 25.56 1.46
N ILE A 167 -4.95 24.80 1.90
CA ILE A 167 -6.09 25.36 2.64
C ILE A 167 -5.67 25.86 4.02
N ASN A 168 -4.70 25.22 4.69
CA ASN A 168 -4.15 25.72 5.93
C ASN A 168 -3.48 27.11 5.74
N GLU A 169 -2.66 27.29 4.71
CA GLU A 169 -2.05 28.59 4.39
C GLU A 169 -3.09 29.64 4.04
N LEU A 170 -4.10 29.28 3.24
CA LEU A 170 -5.21 30.20 2.93
C LEU A 170 -6.00 30.60 4.18
N SER A 171 -6.21 29.68 5.11
CA SER A 171 -6.87 29.96 6.40
C SER A 171 -6.09 31.03 7.22
N ILE A 172 -4.76 30.96 7.24
CA ILE A 172 -3.91 31.96 7.90
C ILE A 172 -4.04 33.32 7.22
N ILE A 173 -4.06 33.35 5.89
CA ILE A 173 -4.22 34.57 5.10
C ILE A 173 -5.59 35.20 5.35
N PHE A 174 -6.66 34.41 5.27
CA PHE A 174 -8.03 34.89 5.47
C PHE A 174 -8.25 35.42 6.88
N ASN A 175 -7.68 34.76 7.89
CA ASN A 175 -7.73 35.28 9.27
C ASN A 175 -7.08 36.67 9.40
N LYS A 176 -5.94 36.92 8.72
CA LYS A 176 -5.29 38.24 8.71
C LYS A 176 -6.11 39.32 7.97
N LEU A 177 -6.99 38.91 7.08
CA LEU A 177 -7.87 39.80 6.30
C LEU A 177 -9.28 39.92 6.90
N ASP A 178 -9.52 39.33 8.06
CA ASP A 178 -10.83 39.25 8.72
C ASP A 178 -11.92 38.62 7.84
N ILE A 179 -11.52 37.55 7.10
CA ILE A 179 -12.40 36.77 6.22
C ILE A 179 -12.64 35.38 6.83
N ASP A 180 -13.91 34.96 6.88
CA ASP A 180 -14.27 33.61 7.32
C ASP A 180 -13.89 32.57 6.27
N THR A 181 -12.90 31.74 6.61
CA THR A 181 -12.40 30.64 5.75
C THR A 181 -13.50 29.68 5.33
N GLU A 182 -14.39 29.31 6.25
CA GLU A 182 -15.46 28.34 5.95
C GLU A 182 -16.47 28.94 4.97
N ALA A 183 -16.82 30.22 5.11
CA ALA A 183 -17.69 30.92 4.16
C ALA A 183 -17.07 31.00 2.75
N VAL A 184 -15.76 31.27 2.66
CA VAL A 184 -15.03 31.27 1.37
C VAL A 184 -15.08 29.91 0.73
N LEU A 185 -14.77 28.85 1.48
CA LEU A 185 -14.78 27.49 0.96
C LEU A 185 -16.16 27.07 0.49
N LYS A 186 -17.22 27.35 1.26
CA LYS A 186 -18.61 27.10 0.85
C LYS A 186 -18.97 27.83 -0.45
N ALA A 187 -18.56 29.08 -0.60
CA ALA A 187 -18.80 29.82 -1.83
C ALA A 187 -18.03 29.21 -3.03
N ALA A 188 -16.76 28.83 -2.83
CA ALA A 188 -15.94 28.21 -3.87
C ALA A 188 -16.48 26.83 -4.31
N GLU A 189 -17.06 26.06 -3.39
CA GLU A 189 -17.66 24.73 -3.65
C GLU A 189 -18.88 24.78 -4.58
N THR A 190 -19.48 25.94 -4.78
CA THR A 190 -20.57 26.11 -5.76
C THR A 190 -20.08 25.92 -7.20
N LYS A 191 -18.76 26.02 -7.44
CA LYS A 191 -18.18 25.77 -8.76
C LYS A 191 -18.02 24.27 -9.00
N TRP A 192 -18.57 23.76 -10.05
CA TRP A 192 -18.66 22.33 -10.38
C TRP A 192 -17.33 21.55 -10.40
N ASN A 193 -16.20 22.21 -10.67
CA ASN A 193 -14.87 21.58 -10.72
C ASN A 193 -13.96 21.99 -9.56
N PHE A 194 -14.50 22.62 -8.50
CA PHE A 194 -13.74 22.87 -7.29
C PHE A 194 -13.66 21.59 -6.44
N LEU A 195 -12.44 21.20 -6.06
CA LEU A 195 -12.23 20.05 -5.18
C LEU A 195 -12.24 20.51 -3.73
N PRO A 196 -13.23 20.09 -2.92
CA PRO A 196 -13.38 20.56 -1.56
C PRO A 196 -12.33 19.96 -0.63
N PHE A 197 -11.56 20.81 0.01
CA PHE A 197 -10.67 20.48 1.12
C PHE A 197 -10.96 21.40 2.30
N ARG A 198 -10.62 20.94 3.50
CA ARG A 198 -10.75 21.72 4.74
C ARG A 198 -9.39 21.86 5.40
N PRO A 199 -9.18 22.94 6.20
CA PRO A 199 -8.00 23.01 7.07
C PRO A 199 -7.92 21.79 7.96
N GLY A 200 -6.71 21.27 8.21
CA GLY A 200 -6.54 20.07 9.00
C GLY A 200 -5.09 19.67 9.20
N LEU A 201 -4.92 18.54 9.87
CA LEU A 201 -3.62 17.93 10.07
C LEU A 201 -3.50 16.70 9.14
N VAL A 202 -2.30 16.52 8.62
CA VAL A 202 -1.89 15.31 7.88
C VAL A 202 -0.72 14.70 8.64
N GLY A 203 -0.87 13.42 9.02
CA GLY A 203 0.15 12.69 9.75
C GLY A 203 0.78 11.58 8.92
#